data_1299c996d659be87d402786fb4942814
#
_entry.id   1299c996d659be87d402786fb4942814
#
_cell.length_a   1.000
_cell.length_b   1.000
_cell.length_c   1.000
_cell.angle_alpha   90.00
_cell.angle_beta   90.00
_cell.angle_gamma   90.00
#
_symmetry.space_group_name_H-M   'P 1'
#
loop_
_entity.id
_entity.type
_entity.pdbx_description
1 polymer ?
#
loop_
_entity_poly.entity_id
_entity_poly.type
_entity_poly.pdbx_seq_one_letter_code
_entity_poly.pdbx_strand_id
1 'polypeptide(L)'
;IQDAVASAAAEVVSCRKNLPKKAAESADEHYKAMPMTAVPQGADHKPQYVNGETGEVLSVKPENMTHLHGNVLVPKTHPQIAFRGMLDSLEAKIMSLQVAASENGLHRLTDALDEVLAYVRQILSAEVLDKELGEIHLLGLDSAGLRYESHHIKEIYGIPHPMPEYRMGRICIGLNELRTFVRETELAA
;
A
#
# COMPACT_ATOMS: atom_id res chain seq x y z
N ILE A 1 -21.06 -5.39 -14.35
CA ILE A 1 -19.73 -5.37 -13.68
C ILE A 1 -18.63 -5.14 -14.73
N GLN A 2 -18.61 -5.90 -15.87
CA GLN A 2 -17.64 -5.71 -16.94
C GLN A 2 -17.68 -4.31 -17.57
N ASP A 3 -18.87 -3.75 -17.79
CA ASP A 3 -19.04 -2.40 -18.35
C ASP A 3 -18.57 -1.31 -17.37
N ALA A 4 -18.75 -1.50 -16.07
CA ALA A 4 -18.25 -0.58 -15.04
C ALA A 4 -16.71 -0.58 -14.96
N VAL A 5 -16.09 -1.75 -15.10
CA VAL A 5 -14.62 -1.87 -15.12
C VAL A 5 -14.04 -1.26 -16.40
N ALA A 6 -14.68 -1.46 -17.55
CA ALA A 6 -14.29 -0.86 -18.83
C ALA A 6 -14.42 0.68 -18.80
N SER A 7 -15.48 1.21 -18.17
CA SER A 7 -15.67 2.64 -17.98
C SER A 7 -14.62 3.27 -17.07
N ALA A 8 -14.31 2.62 -15.93
CA ALA A 8 -13.26 3.06 -15.03
C ALA A 8 -11.87 3.03 -15.69
N ALA A 9 -11.57 2.00 -16.50
CA ALA A 9 -10.33 1.93 -17.26
C ALA A 9 -10.23 3.03 -18.32
N ALA A 10 -11.33 3.39 -18.97
CA ALA A 10 -11.37 4.49 -19.92
C ALA A 10 -11.18 5.87 -19.25
N GLU A 11 -11.69 6.07 -18.04
CA GLU A 11 -11.47 7.28 -17.24
C GLU A 11 -10.00 7.39 -16.81
N VAL A 12 -9.37 6.32 -16.36
CA VAL A 12 -7.94 6.28 -16.01
C VAL A 12 -7.07 6.65 -17.22
N VAL A 13 -7.39 6.13 -18.41
CA VAL A 13 -6.70 6.47 -19.68
C VAL A 13 -6.95 7.94 -20.06
N SER A 14 -8.14 8.48 -19.83
CA SER A 14 -8.47 9.88 -20.07
C SER A 14 -7.74 10.84 -19.12
N CYS A 15 -7.67 10.50 -17.82
CA CYS A 15 -6.86 11.25 -16.84
C CYS A 15 -5.38 11.30 -17.23
N ARG A 16 -4.83 10.20 -17.77
CA ARG A 16 -3.45 10.15 -18.24
C ARG A 16 -3.15 11.12 -19.40
N LYS A 17 -4.13 11.37 -20.26
CA LYS A 17 -4.02 12.31 -21.39
C LYS A 17 -4.05 13.78 -20.96
N ASN A 18 -4.60 14.07 -19.79
CA ASN A 18 -4.78 15.42 -19.26
C ASN A 18 -3.72 15.82 -18.21
N LEU A 19 -2.75 14.95 -17.91
CA LEU A 19 -1.63 15.28 -17.04
C LEU A 19 -0.75 16.36 -17.72
N PRO A 20 -0.29 17.38 -16.96
CA PRO A 20 0.70 18.34 -17.50
C PRO A 20 1.91 17.56 -18.03
N LYS A 21 2.42 17.95 -19.20
CA LYS A 21 3.54 17.26 -19.86
C LYS A 21 4.72 16.95 -18.93
N LYS A 22 5.01 17.81 -17.96
CA LYS A 22 6.07 17.63 -16.97
C LYS A 22 5.83 16.48 -16.00
N ALA A 23 4.56 16.19 -15.67
CA ALA A 23 4.20 15.04 -14.83
C ALA A 23 4.19 13.73 -15.63
N ALA A 24 3.87 13.79 -16.93
CA ALA A 24 3.93 12.64 -17.82
C ALA A 24 5.40 12.21 -18.09
N GLU A 25 6.32 13.16 -18.27
CA GLU A 25 7.75 12.88 -18.45
C GLU A 25 8.37 12.26 -17.19
N SER A 26 8.01 12.72 -15.98
CA SER A 26 8.51 12.13 -14.73
C SER A 26 7.92 10.74 -14.47
N ALA A 27 6.69 10.48 -14.90
CA ALA A 27 6.07 9.15 -14.80
C ALA A 27 6.72 8.15 -15.78
N ASP A 28 7.08 8.57 -16.97
CA ASP A 28 7.76 7.72 -17.96
C ASP A 28 9.22 7.42 -17.58
N GLU A 29 9.91 8.31 -16.87
CA GLU A 29 11.26 8.02 -16.35
C GLU A 29 11.24 7.03 -15.20
N HIS A 30 10.21 7.03 -14.35
CA HIS A 30 10.04 6.03 -13.28
C HIS A 30 9.50 4.69 -13.79
N TYR A 31 8.83 4.67 -14.93
CA TYR A 31 8.31 3.47 -15.60
C TYR A 31 9.18 3.02 -16.79
N LYS A 32 10.46 3.24 -16.74
CA LYS A 32 11.36 2.38 -17.53
C LYS A 32 11.17 0.98 -16.97
N ALA A 33 10.31 0.20 -17.66
CA ALA A 33 10.20 -1.22 -17.43
C ALA A 33 11.63 -1.74 -17.27
N MET A 34 11.97 -2.26 -16.09
CA MET A 34 13.23 -2.96 -15.94
C MET A 34 13.24 -3.96 -17.08
N PRO A 35 14.29 -3.98 -17.92
CA PRO A 35 14.35 -4.95 -19.00
C PRO A 35 14.14 -6.31 -18.30
N MET A 36 13.07 -7.00 -18.69
CA MET A 36 12.92 -8.39 -18.30
C MET A 36 14.23 -9.04 -18.72
N THR A 37 15.09 -9.30 -17.77
CA THR A 37 16.31 -10.06 -18.01
C THR A 37 15.83 -11.33 -18.67
N ALA A 38 16.16 -11.47 -19.97
CA ALA A 38 15.82 -12.64 -20.72
C ALA A 38 16.28 -13.83 -19.87
N VAL A 39 15.32 -14.65 -19.46
CA VAL A 39 15.63 -15.91 -18.76
C VAL A 39 16.61 -16.62 -19.68
N PRO A 40 17.81 -16.98 -19.22
CA PRO A 40 18.77 -17.66 -20.07
C PRO A 40 18.07 -18.91 -20.65
N GLN A 41 17.85 -18.92 -21.96
CA GLN A 41 17.37 -20.10 -22.65
C GLN A 41 18.54 -21.10 -22.68
N GLY A 42 18.59 -21.96 -21.68
CA GLY A 42 19.66 -22.94 -21.63
C GLY A 42 19.80 -23.62 -20.28
N ALA A 43 18.77 -24.30 -19.84
CA ALA A 43 18.79 -25.51 -19.02
C ALA A 43 17.33 -25.91 -18.79
N ASP A 44 17.01 -27.18 -18.90
CA ASP A 44 15.73 -27.82 -18.59
C ASP A 44 15.34 -27.73 -17.09
N HIS A 45 15.52 -26.57 -16.48
CA HIS A 45 15.04 -26.29 -15.13
C HIS A 45 13.60 -25.78 -15.24
N LYS A 46 12.66 -26.74 -15.31
CA LYS A 46 11.27 -26.43 -14.99
C LYS A 46 11.25 -25.82 -13.58
N PRO A 47 10.63 -24.64 -13.40
CA PRO A 47 10.51 -24.06 -12.08
C PRO A 47 9.85 -25.08 -11.14
N GLN A 48 10.51 -25.40 -10.05
CA GLN A 48 9.93 -26.26 -9.02
C GLN A 48 9.38 -25.34 -7.93
N TYR A 49 8.10 -25.49 -7.67
CA TYR A 49 7.43 -24.80 -6.57
C TYR A 49 7.22 -25.79 -5.43
N VAL A 50 7.12 -25.27 -4.22
CA VAL A 50 6.79 -26.05 -3.01
C VAL A 50 5.47 -25.53 -2.45
N ASN A 51 4.52 -26.42 -2.25
CA ASN A 51 3.30 -26.08 -1.52
C ASN A 51 3.65 -25.85 -0.04
N GLY A 52 3.44 -24.63 0.46
CA GLY A 52 3.80 -24.23 1.82
C GLY A 52 2.99 -24.93 2.92
N GLU A 53 1.81 -25.48 2.59
CA GLU A 53 0.98 -26.20 3.56
C GLU A 53 1.30 -27.70 3.61
N THR A 54 1.59 -28.30 2.44
CA THR A 54 1.76 -29.77 2.32
C THR A 54 3.20 -30.21 2.12
N GLY A 55 4.09 -29.29 1.70
CA GLY A 55 5.47 -29.61 1.31
C GLY A 55 5.57 -30.30 -0.07
N GLU A 56 4.49 -30.48 -0.81
CA GLU A 56 4.47 -31.09 -2.13
C GLU A 56 5.24 -30.25 -3.13
N VAL A 57 6.04 -30.93 -3.99
CA VAL A 57 6.76 -30.28 -5.08
C VAL A 57 5.88 -30.24 -6.33
N LEU A 58 5.64 -29.04 -6.83
CA LEU A 58 4.79 -28.77 -7.98
C LEU A 58 5.65 -28.31 -9.18
N SER A 59 5.39 -28.86 -10.35
CA SER A 59 6.05 -28.47 -11.60
C SER A 59 5.36 -27.29 -12.31
N VAL A 60 4.14 -26.98 -11.91
CA VAL A 60 3.31 -25.89 -12.46
C VAL A 60 2.63 -25.18 -11.30
N LYS A 61 2.58 -23.85 -11.36
CA LYS A 61 1.85 -23.05 -10.37
C LYS A 61 0.34 -23.19 -10.59
N PRO A 62 -0.42 -23.72 -9.60
CA PRO A 62 -1.87 -23.75 -9.68
C PRO A 62 -2.48 -22.33 -9.68
N GLU A 63 -3.61 -22.16 -10.38
CA GLU A 63 -4.27 -20.85 -10.52
C GLU A 63 -4.78 -20.28 -9.17
N ASN A 64 -5.19 -21.16 -8.25
CA ASN A 64 -5.67 -20.78 -6.92
C ASN A 64 -4.55 -20.51 -5.91
N MET A 65 -3.28 -20.64 -6.31
CA MET A 65 -2.12 -20.41 -5.45
C MET A 65 -1.32 -19.18 -5.85
N THR A 66 -0.58 -18.63 -4.90
CA THR A 66 0.32 -17.51 -5.09
C THR A 66 1.62 -17.70 -4.33
N HIS A 67 2.65 -16.94 -4.68
CA HIS A 67 3.93 -16.97 -3.97
C HIS A 67 3.79 -16.38 -2.58
N LEU A 68 4.26 -17.11 -1.59
CA LEU A 68 4.48 -16.59 -0.24
C LEU A 68 5.88 -15.98 -0.14
N HIS A 69 6.91 -16.81 -0.26
CA HIS A 69 8.31 -16.41 -0.31
C HIS A 69 9.06 -17.29 -1.32
N GLY A 70 9.91 -16.70 -2.15
CA GLY A 70 10.71 -17.43 -3.13
C GLY A 70 9.85 -18.35 -4.03
N ASN A 71 10.08 -19.68 -3.95
CA ASN A 71 9.34 -20.69 -4.69
C ASN A 71 8.21 -21.36 -3.88
N VAL A 72 7.96 -20.91 -2.67
CA VAL A 72 6.87 -21.42 -1.83
C VAL A 72 5.56 -20.82 -2.27
N LEU A 73 4.59 -21.69 -2.54
CA LEU A 73 3.22 -21.33 -2.92
C LEU A 73 2.25 -21.63 -1.80
N VAL A 74 1.29 -20.74 -1.61
CA VAL A 74 0.16 -20.92 -0.69
C VAL A 74 -1.16 -20.58 -1.40
N PRO A 75 -2.32 -21.04 -0.89
CA PRO A 75 -3.61 -20.59 -1.39
C PRO A 75 -3.74 -19.06 -1.37
N LYS A 76 -4.43 -18.49 -2.35
CA LYS A 76 -4.72 -17.04 -2.40
C LYS A 76 -5.54 -16.56 -1.19
N THR A 77 -6.14 -17.50 -0.44
CA THR A 77 -6.88 -17.24 0.82
C THR A 77 -6.01 -17.33 2.08
N HIS A 78 -4.71 -17.58 1.93
CA HIS A 78 -3.79 -17.66 3.06
C HIS A 78 -3.78 -16.33 3.86
N PRO A 79 -3.74 -16.36 5.22
CA PRO A 79 -3.78 -15.14 6.04
C PRO A 79 -2.74 -14.09 5.67
N GLN A 80 -1.49 -14.47 5.44
CA GLN A 80 -0.44 -13.53 5.02
C GLN A 80 -0.73 -12.88 3.66
N ILE A 81 -1.37 -13.60 2.72
CA ILE A 81 -1.80 -13.02 1.44
C ILE A 81 -2.96 -12.04 1.64
N ALA A 82 -3.89 -12.35 2.56
CA ALA A 82 -4.96 -11.43 2.94
C ALA A 82 -4.39 -10.16 3.59
N PHE A 83 -3.41 -10.29 4.48
CA PHE A 83 -2.71 -9.15 5.09
C PHE A 83 -2.03 -8.26 4.05
N ARG A 84 -1.30 -8.84 3.07
CA ARG A 84 -0.72 -8.09 1.94
C ARG A 84 -1.79 -7.31 1.17
N GLY A 85 -2.94 -7.94 0.89
CA GLY A 85 -4.06 -7.28 0.23
C GLY A 85 -4.66 -6.12 1.05
N MET A 86 -4.61 -6.20 2.38
CA MET A 86 -5.00 -5.08 3.24
C MET A 86 -3.98 -3.95 3.21
N LEU A 87 -2.67 -4.24 3.17
CA LEU A 87 -1.63 -3.24 2.98
C LEU A 87 -1.77 -2.53 1.63
N ASP A 88 -2.01 -3.26 0.53
CA ASP A 88 -2.28 -2.67 -0.78
C ASP A 88 -3.51 -1.73 -0.76
N SER A 89 -4.56 -2.15 -0.07
CA SER A 89 -5.77 -1.33 0.10
C SER A 89 -5.52 -0.08 0.95
N LEU A 90 -4.66 -0.21 1.97
CA LEU A 90 -4.23 0.91 2.81
C LEU A 90 -3.42 1.93 1.99
N GLU A 91 -2.49 1.48 1.16
CA GLU A 91 -1.75 2.35 0.23
C GLU A 91 -2.69 3.12 -0.69
N ALA A 92 -3.67 2.43 -1.29
CA ALA A 92 -4.65 3.07 -2.17
C ALA A 92 -5.47 4.16 -1.46
N LYS A 93 -5.86 3.93 -0.19
CA LYS A 93 -6.58 4.93 0.62
C LYS A 93 -5.69 6.13 0.96
N ILE A 94 -4.43 5.91 1.31
CA ILE A 94 -3.46 6.99 1.56
C ILE A 94 -3.31 7.85 0.30
N MET A 95 -3.05 7.23 -0.85
CA MET A 95 -2.90 7.95 -2.12
C MET A 95 -4.16 8.75 -2.51
N SER A 96 -5.36 8.19 -2.28
CA SER A 96 -6.62 8.90 -2.52
C SER A 96 -6.73 10.16 -1.64
N LEU A 97 -6.30 10.07 -0.39
CA LEU A 97 -6.31 11.21 0.53
C LEU A 97 -5.23 12.24 0.19
N GLN A 98 -4.06 11.80 -0.29
CA GLN A 98 -3.00 12.69 -0.79
C GLN A 98 -3.49 13.53 -1.98
N VAL A 99 -4.19 12.93 -2.93
CA VAL A 99 -4.80 13.66 -4.06
C VAL A 99 -5.75 14.72 -3.52
N ALA A 100 -6.66 14.35 -2.62
CA ALA A 100 -7.59 15.30 -2.03
C ALA A 100 -6.90 16.41 -1.24
N ALA A 101 -5.84 16.11 -0.49
CA ALA A 101 -5.04 17.09 0.24
C ALA A 101 -4.32 18.05 -0.71
N SER A 102 -3.71 17.53 -1.77
CA SER A 102 -3.00 18.30 -2.80
C SER A 102 -3.95 19.26 -3.53
N GLU A 103 -5.13 18.80 -3.95
CA GLU A 103 -6.16 19.63 -4.60
C GLU A 103 -6.64 20.80 -3.71
N ASN A 104 -6.54 20.65 -2.38
CA ASN A 104 -6.89 21.68 -1.41
C ASN A 104 -5.66 22.50 -0.93
N GLY A 105 -4.48 22.33 -1.52
CA GLY A 105 -3.27 23.07 -1.16
C GLY A 105 -2.70 22.73 0.22
N LEU A 106 -3.04 21.56 0.78
CA LEU A 106 -2.61 21.12 2.11
C LEU A 106 -1.25 20.39 2.03
N HIS A 107 -0.21 21.10 1.59
CA HIS A 107 1.11 20.51 1.34
C HIS A 107 1.69 19.75 2.52
N ARG A 108 1.61 20.32 3.74
CA ARG A 108 2.11 19.64 4.95
C ARG A 108 1.41 18.30 5.22
N LEU A 109 0.12 18.21 4.90
CA LEU A 109 -0.62 16.95 5.02
C LEU A 109 -0.21 15.96 3.94
N THR A 110 0.00 16.45 2.71
CA THR A 110 0.50 15.60 1.60
C THR A 110 1.86 15.01 1.96
N ASP A 111 2.80 15.82 2.45
CA ASP A 111 4.13 15.39 2.87
C ASP A 111 4.06 14.35 4.02
N ALA A 112 3.21 14.61 5.02
CA ALA A 112 3.01 13.67 6.13
C ALA A 112 2.43 12.32 5.65
N LEU A 113 1.50 12.36 4.70
CA LEU A 113 0.95 11.14 4.10
C LEU A 113 1.98 10.40 3.22
N ASP A 114 2.95 11.08 2.61
CA ASP A 114 4.07 10.47 1.90
C ASP A 114 4.95 9.64 2.86
N GLU A 115 5.26 10.17 4.05
CA GLU A 115 6.02 9.43 5.06
C GLU A 115 5.25 8.18 5.53
N VAL A 116 3.94 8.32 5.78
CA VAL A 116 3.09 7.18 6.16
C VAL A 116 3.04 6.13 5.05
N LEU A 117 2.87 6.55 3.79
CA LEU A 117 2.87 5.66 2.63
C LEU A 117 4.20 4.91 2.49
N ALA A 118 5.31 5.62 2.63
CA ALA A 118 6.65 5.02 2.58
C ALA A 118 6.82 3.96 3.68
N TYR A 119 6.32 4.21 4.88
CA TYR A 119 6.39 3.25 5.98
C TYR A 119 5.50 2.02 5.73
N VAL A 120 4.27 2.18 5.23
CA VAL A 120 3.40 1.06 4.84
C VAL A 120 4.07 0.17 3.79
N ARG A 121 4.75 0.77 2.81
CA ARG A 121 5.55 0.03 1.81
C ARG A 121 6.74 -0.70 2.40
N GLN A 122 7.36 -0.16 3.45
CA GLN A 122 8.41 -0.86 4.20
C GLN A 122 7.84 -2.09 4.91
N ILE A 123 6.66 -1.98 5.53
CA ILE A 123 5.97 -3.12 6.17
C ILE A 123 5.71 -4.22 5.12
N LEU A 124 5.11 -3.87 3.97
CA LEU A 124 4.85 -4.82 2.89
C LEU A 124 6.15 -5.47 2.38
N SER A 125 7.20 -4.68 2.19
CA SER A 125 8.50 -5.18 1.75
C SER A 125 9.14 -6.12 2.79
N ALA A 126 9.06 -5.78 4.07
CA ALA A 126 9.59 -6.60 5.16
C ALA A 126 8.86 -7.94 5.23
N GLU A 127 7.53 -7.93 5.12
CA GLU A 127 6.69 -9.12 5.11
C GLU A 127 6.99 -10.02 3.90
N VAL A 128 7.06 -9.45 2.68
CA VAL A 128 7.34 -10.21 1.44
C VAL A 128 8.75 -10.81 1.45
N LEU A 129 9.73 -10.11 2.00
CA LEU A 129 11.12 -10.53 2.03
C LEU A 129 11.52 -11.31 3.29
N ASP A 130 10.56 -11.55 4.20
CA ASP A 130 10.79 -12.18 5.51
C ASP A 130 11.94 -11.50 6.28
N LYS A 131 11.86 -10.17 6.39
CA LYS A 131 12.86 -9.34 7.06
C LYS A 131 12.27 -8.64 8.27
N GLU A 132 13.10 -8.41 9.27
CA GLU A 132 12.73 -7.58 10.40
C GLU A 132 12.43 -6.14 9.94
N LEU A 133 11.36 -5.57 10.49
CA LEU A 133 11.06 -4.16 10.34
C LEU A 133 11.88 -3.38 11.35
N GLY A 134 12.58 -2.33 10.90
CA GLY A 134 13.33 -1.44 11.78
C GLY A 134 12.44 -0.63 12.73
N GLU A 135 13.07 0.15 13.61
CA GLU A 135 12.33 1.07 14.47
C GLU A 135 11.50 2.07 13.66
N ILE A 136 10.29 2.35 14.15
CA ILE A 136 9.41 3.31 13.52
C ILE A 136 9.87 4.74 13.81
N HIS A 137 10.06 5.51 12.73
CA HIS A 137 10.25 6.95 12.77
C HIS A 137 9.32 7.59 11.75
N LEU A 138 8.32 8.33 12.22
CA LEU A 138 7.33 9.02 11.39
C LEU A 138 7.12 10.43 11.91
N LEU A 139 7.03 11.40 11.00
CA LEU A 139 6.74 12.80 11.32
C LEU A 139 7.74 13.40 12.32
N GLY A 140 8.99 12.92 12.29
CA GLY A 140 10.05 13.34 13.22
C GLY A 140 9.95 12.73 14.62
N LEU A 141 9.08 11.75 14.85
CA LEU A 141 8.84 11.09 16.12
C LEU A 141 9.18 9.60 16.06
N ASP A 142 9.70 9.08 17.16
CA ASP A 142 9.82 7.64 17.39
C ASP A 142 8.49 7.05 17.91
N SER A 143 8.47 5.74 18.14
CA SER A 143 7.29 5.03 18.64
C SER A 143 6.75 5.60 19.95
N ALA A 144 7.63 6.03 20.87
CA ALA A 144 7.24 6.59 22.15
C ALA A 144 6.62 7.99 21.95
N GLY A 145 7.22 8.83 21.09
CA GLY A 145 6.70 10.15 20.74
C GLY A 145 5.35 10.09 20.04
N LEU A 146 5.21 9.21 19.05
CA LEU A 146 3.94 8.98 18.35
C LEU A 146 2.83 8.56 19.31
N ARG A 147 3.14 7.63 20.23
CA ARG A 147 2.21 7.21 21.26
C ARG A 147 1.84 8.35 22.21
N TYR A 148 2.83 9.11 22.68
CA TYR A 148 2.61 10.22 23.60
C TYR A 148 1.72 11.28 22.94
N GLU A 149 2.06 11.77 21.77
CA GLU A 149 1.31 12.82 21.08
C GLU A 149 -0.12 12.40 20.75
N SER A 150 -0.32 11.17 20.27
CA SER A 150 -1.65 10.65 19.94
C SER A 150 -2.60 10.52 21.15
N HIS A 151 -2.04 10.40 22.38
CA HIS A 151 -2.83 10.30 23.60
C HIS A 151 -3.01 11.64 24.33
N HIS A 152 -2.20 12.65 24.00
CA HIS A 152 -2.18 13.96 24.67
C HIS A 152 -2.58 15.11 23.73
N ILE A 153 -3.51 14.84 22.80
CA ILE A 153 -3.94 15.79 21.75
C ILE A 153 -4.35 17.14 22.33
N LYS A 154 -5.11 17.15 23.44
CA LYS A 154 -5.58 18.38 24.07
C LYS A 154 -4.42 19.19 24.67
N GLU A 155 -3.44 18.52 25.25
CA GLU A 155 -2.28 19.16 25.89
C GLU A 155 -1.35 19.76 24.83
N ILE A 156 -1.07 19.01 23.77
CA ILE A 156 -0.08 19.37 22.76
C ILE A 156 -0.66 20.35 21.73
N TYR A 157 -1.88 20.09 21.26
CA TYR A 157 -2.49 20.85 20.17
C TYR A 157 -3.61 21.80 20.62
N GLY A 158 -4.00 21.78 21.90
CA GLY A 158 -5.09 22.62 22.41
C GLY A 158 -6.49 22.25 21.91
N ILE A 159 -6.63 21.12 21.24
CA ILE A 159 -7.88 20.69 20.58
C ILE A 159 -8.53 19.56 21.42
N PRO A 160 -9.83 19.64 21.74
CA PRO A 160 -10.52 18.54 22.38
C PRO A 160 -10.56 17.33 21.45
N HIS A 161 -10.75 16.13 22.00
CA HIS A 161 -10.88 14.92 21.17
C HIS A 161 -12.01 15.11 20.16
N PRO A 162 -11.71 15.09 18.84
CA PRO A 162 -12.72 15.36 17.83
C PRO A 162 -13.69 14.18 17.68
N MET A 163 -14.98 14.48 17.65
CA MET A 163 -15.99 13.52 17.21
C MET A 163 -16.23 13.76 15.72
N PRO A 164 -15.84 12.81 14.83
CA PRO A 164 -15.97 13.02 13.39
C PRO A 164 -17.42 13.20 12.96
N GLU A 165 -17.68 14.26 12.19
CA GLU A 165 -18.98 14.51 11.56
C GLU A 165 -18.78 14.96 10.10
N TYR A 166 -19.77 14.73 9.23
CA TYR A 166 -19.65 14.97 7.78
C TYR A 166 -19.35 16.44 7.44
N ARG A 167 -19.74 17.41 8.31
CA ARG A 167 -19.48 18.84 8.13
C ARG A 167 -18.01 19.22 8.23
N MET A 168 -17.18 18.37 8.82
CA MET A 168 -15.74 18.57 8.89
C MET A 168 -15.07 18.43 7.53
N GLY A 169 -15.82 18.01 6.51
CA GLY A 169 -15.36 17.93 5.14
C GLY A 169 -14.56 16.67 4.80
N ARG A 170 -14.35 16.50 3.50
CA ARG A 170 -13.79 15.28 2.91
C ARG A 170 -12.43 14.89 3.50
N ILE A 171 -11.56 15.86 3.76
CA ILE A 171 -10.21 15.60 4.29
C ILE A 171 -10.28 14.99 5.69
N CYS A 172 -11.02 15.62 6.60
CA CYS A 172 -11.15 15.16 7.98
C CYS A 172 -11.82 13.77 8.05
N ILE A 173 -12.86 13.56 7.25
CA ILE A 173 -13.53 12.26 7.19
C ILE A 173 -12.63 11.20 6.56
N GLY A 174 -11.86 11.54 5.52
CA GLY A 174 -10.88 10.64 4.90
C GLY A 174 -9.76 10.25 5.86
N LEU A 175 -9.26 11.17 6.69
CA LEU A 175 -8.28 10.87 7.75
C LEU A 175 -8.88 9.91 8.79
N ASN A 176 -10.13 10.11 9.18
CA ASN A 176 -10.79 9.19 10.11
C ASN A 176 -11.02 7.80 9.48
N GLU A 177 -11.41 7.73 8.22
CA GLU A 177 -11.52 6.47 7.47
C GLU A 177 -10.16 5.76 7.40
N LEU A 178 -9.09 6.48 7.08
CA LEU A 178 -7.74 5.96 7.05
C LEU A 178 -7.34 5.38 8.42
N ARG A 179 -7.59 6.12 9.50
CA ARG A 179 -7.32 5.68 10.87
C ARG A 179 -8.03 4.36 11.22
N THR A 180 -9.31 4.22 10.85
CA THR A 180 -10.07 2.97 11.11
C THR A 180 -9.52 1.81 10.29
N PHE A 181 -9.12 2.07 9.04
CA PHE A 181 -8.58 1.03 8.17
C PHE A 181 -7.17 0.57 8.60
N VAL A 182 -6.33 1.48 9.11
CA VAL A 182 -5.05 1.10 9.77
C VAL A 182 -5.31 0.11 10.91
N ARG A 183 -6.35 0.36 11.72
CA ARG A 183 -6.72 -0.55 12.82
C ARG A 183 -7.17 -1.93 12.32
N GLU A 184 -7.94 -1.98 11.24
CA GLU A 184 -8.35 -3.25 10.62
C GLU A 184 -7.13 -4.01 10.08
N THR A 185 -6.20 -3.29 9.45
CA THR A 185 -4.95 -3.87 8.93
C THR A 185 -4.06 -4.41 10.06
N GLU A 186 -3.94 -3.68 11.17
CA GLU A 186 -3.21 -4.12 12.37
C GLU A 186 -3.77 -5.44 12.94
N LEU A 187 -5.09 -5.60 12.95
CA LEU A 187 -5.73 -6.80 13.46
C LEU A 187 -5.59 -8.02 12.54
N ALA A 188 -5.19 -7.83 11.30
CA ALA A 188 -4.93 -8.89 10.33
C ALA A 188 -3.46 -9.33 10.28
N ALA A 189 -2.55 -8.61 10.94
CA ALA A 189 -1.13 -8.92 11.07
C ALA A 189 -0.91 -9.96 12.17
#